data_523c89b057b6e06e81a1418ef7a831d4
#
_entry.id   523c89b057b6e06e81a1418ef7a831d4
#
_cell.length_a   1.000
_cell.length_b   1.000
_cell.length_c   1.000
_cell.angle_alpha   90.00
_cell.angle_beta   90.00
_cell.angle_gamma   90.00
#
_symmetry.space_group_name_H-M   'P 1'
#
loop_
_entity.id
_entity.type
_entity.pdbx_description
1 polymer ?
#
loop_
_entity_poly.entity_id
_entity_poly.type
_entity_poly.pdbx_seq_one_letter_code
_entity_poly.pdbx_strand_id
1 'polypeptide(L)' 'MSIFAKTKEYTVYIDGMRCSHCAANVEKTLKELKGIKKVSVDLEGKKANISASTSDENALFSEIKANIATAGFEVTKIE' A
#
# COMPACT_ATOMS: atom_id res chain seq x y z
N MET A 1 -12.32 3.32 23.27
CA MET A 1 -11.79 3.26 23.13
C MET A 1 -11.40 2.75 22.41
N SER A 2 -11.44 2.59 21.76
CA SER A 2 -10.91 2.01 21.21
C SER A 2 -10.03 1.95 20.97
N ILE A 3 -10.02 2.30 21.09
CA ILE A 3 -9.01 2.27 21.48
C ILE A 3 -8.20 1.58 20.81
N PHE A 4 -8.48 1.18 20.15
CA PHE A 4 -7.75 0.21 19.91
C PHE A 4 -7.76 -0.26 18.59
N ALA A 5 -7.76 0.61 17.74
CA ALA A 5 -7.45 0.33 16.43
C ALA A 5 -6.02 -0.12 16.40
N LYS A 6 -5.81 -1.36 16.36
CA LYS A 6 -4.49 -1.88 16.19
C LYS A 6 -4.07 -1.62 14.78
N THR A 7 -3.04 -0.83 14.62
CA THR A 7 -2.42 -0.60 13.34
C THR A 7 -1.44 -1.73 13.08
N LYS A 8 -1.57 -2.36 11.92
CA LYS A 8 -0.62 -3.38 11.48
C LYS A 8 0.21 -2.84 10.34
N GLU A 9 1.43 -3.30 10.25
CA GLU A 9 2.33 -2.89 9.17
C GLU A 9 2.44 -3.98 8.13
N TYR A 10 2.41 -3.56 6.88
CA TYR A 10 2.51 -4.47 5.75
C TYR A 10 3.56 -3.94 4.78
N THR A 11 4.20 -4.85 4.06
CA THR A 11 5.10 -4.49 2.98
C THR A 11 4.47 -4.95 1.67
N VAL A 12 4.23 -4.00 0.77
CA VAL A 12 3.63 -4.28 -0.52
C VAL A 12 4.72 -4.19 -1.58
N TYR A 13 5.04 -5.30 -2.20
CA TYR A 13 6.05 -5.34 -3.26
C TYR A 13 5.37 -5.00 -4.58
N ILE A 14 5.93 -4.02 -5.29
CA ILE A 14 5.31 -3.45 -6.47
C ILE A 14 6.30 -3.44 -7.63
N ASP A 15 5.86 -3.99 -8.76
CA ASP A 15 6.64 -3.98 -9.98
C ASP A 15 6.20 -2.81 -10.85
N GLY A 16 7.14 -2.22 -11.56
CA GLY A 16 6.86 -1.14 -12.49
C GLY A 16 7.25 0.25 -12.02
N MET A 17 7.64 0.41 -10.76
CA MET A 17 8.13 1.70 -10.29
C MET A 17 9.55 1.93 -10.81
N ARG A 18 9.71 2.99 -11.59
CA ARG A 18 11.01 3.25 -12.24
C ARG A 18 11.63 4.58 -11.86
N CYS A 19 10.87 5.46 -11.25
CA CYS A 19 11.37 6.78 -10.89
C CYS A 19 10.57 7.34 -9.71
N SER A 20 11.04 8.44 -9.16
CA SER A 20 10.39 9.05 -8.00
C SER A 20 8.95 9.47 -8.30
N HIS A 21 8.65 9.80 -9.54
CA HIS A 21 7.30 10.16 -9.93
C HIS A 21 6.36 8.95 -9.78
N CYS A 22 6.83 7.78 -10.17
CA CYS A 22 6.08 6.54 -10.01
C CYS A 22 5.85 6.25 -8.52
N ALA A 23 6.89 6.42 -7.71
CA ALA A 23 6.78 6.20 -6.28
C ALA A 23 5.76 7.15 -5.66
N ALA A 24 5.73 8.40 -6.10
CA ALA A 24 4.75 9.38 -5.61
C ALA A 24 3.33 8.97 -5.97
N ASN A 25 3.12 8.44 -7.18
CA ASN A 25 1.82 7.96 -7.59
C ASN A 25 1.35 6.78 -6.75
N VAL A 26 2.27 5.85 -6.47
CA VAL A 26 1.95 4.70 -5.62
C VAL A 26 1.58 5.18 -4.21
N GLU A 27 2.35 6.11 -3.68
CA GLU A 27 2.07 6.66 -2.35
C GLU A 27 0.69 7.28 -2.30
N LYS A 28 0.37 8.10 -3.28
CA LYS A 28 -0.94 8.76 -3.34
C LYS A 28 -2.07 7.73 -3.44
N THR A 29 -1.90 6.74 -4.31
CA THR A 29 -2.89 5.70 -4.52
C THR A 29 -3.18 4.96 -3.23
N LEU A 30 -2.13 4.58 -2.50
CA LEU A 30 -2.30 3.85 -1.26
C LEU A 30 -2.91 4.70 -0.16
N LYS A 31 -2.52 5.98 -0.10
CA LYS A 31 -3.07 6.87 0.93
C LYS A 31 -4.57 7.10 0.78
N GLU A 32 -5.10 6.95 -0.40
CA GLU A 32 -6.52 7.15 -0.66
C GLU A 32 -7.39 5.98 -0.19
N LEU A 33 -6.78 4.86 0.14
CA LEU A 33 -7.54 3.70 0.58
C LEU A 33 -7.97 3.84 2.04
N LYS A 34 -9.16 3.34 2.33
CA LYS A 34 -9.68 3.37 3.70
C LYS A 34 -8.84 2.48 4.60
N GLY A 35 -8.60 2.95 5.79
CA GLY A 35 -7.85 2.18 6.77
C GLY A 35 -6.35 2.38 6.71
N ILE A 36 -5.83 3.00 5.68
CA ILE A 36 -4.40 3.27 5.56
C ILE A 36 -4.05 4.48 6.43
N LYS A 37 -3.08 4.31 7.31
CA LYS A 37 -2.63 5.37 8.21
C LYS A 37 -1.34 6.01 7.76
N LYS A 38 -0.42 5.22 7.25
CA LYS A 38 0.87 5.73 6.78
C LYS A 38 1.31 4.95 5.55
N VAL A 39 2.02 5.62 4.67
CA VAL A 39 2.61 4.99 3.49
C VAL A 39 4.03 5.52 3.34
N SER A 40 4.97 4.63 3.13
CA SER A 40 6.36 4.98 2.85
C SER A 40 6.82 4.12 1.68
N VAL A 41 7.14 4.75 0.56
CA VAL A 41 7.53 4.02 -0.64
C VAL A 41 9.05 3.97 -0.74
N ASP A 42 9.57 2.77 -0.97
CA ASP A 42 11.00 2.55 -1.19
C ASP A 42 11.20 2.19 -2.65
N LEU A 43 11.62 3.16 -3.43
CA LEU A 43 11.80 2.98 -4.86
C LEU A 43 12.88 1.95 -5.17
N GLU A 44 13.99 2.01 -4.46
CA GLU A 44 15.09 1.07 -4.70
C GLU A 44 14.69 -0.36 -4.35
N GLY A 45 13.93 -0.53 -3.28
CA GLY A 45 13.48 -1.85 -2.85
C GLY A 45 12.25 -2.33 -3.59
N LYS A 46 11.67 -1.49 -4.44
CA LYS A 46 10.47 -1.81 -5.22
C LYS A 46 9.31 -2.22 -4.32
N LYS A 47 9.14 -1.51 -3.22
CA LYS A 47 8.14 -1.85 -2.24
C LYS A 47 7.59 -0.60 -1.57
N ALA A 48 6.43 -0.77 -0.93
CA ALA A 48 5.84 0.29 -0.11
C ALA A 48 5.53 -0.31 1.25
N ASN A 49 5.96 0.38 2.29
CA ASN A 49 5.60 -0.01 3.65
C ASN A 49 4.38 0.79 4.05
N ILE A 50 3.35 0.11 4.49
CA ILE A 50 2.12 0.76 4.88
C ILE A 50 1.75 0.37 6.31
N SER A 51 1.09 1.30 6.99
CA SER A 51 0.48 1.03 8.28
C SER A 51 -1.01 1.16 8.08
N ALA A 52 -1.75 0.14 8.44
CA ALA A 52 -3.19 0.12 8.21
C ALA A 52 -3.93 -0.44 9.40
N SER A 53 -5.13 0.08 9.61
CA SER A 53 -6.04 -0.42 10.62
C SER A 53 -7.25 -0.99 9.90
N THR A 54 -7.37 -2.30 9.89
CA THR A 54 -8.49 -2.96 9.22
C THR A 54 -8.84 -4.24 9.96
N SER A 55 -10.11 -4.59 9.90
CA SER A 55 -10.58 -5.86 10.44
C SER A 55 -10.60 -6.94 9.37
N ASP A 56 -10.42 -6.57 8.10
CA ASP A 56 -10.47 -7.52 6.99
C ASP A 56 -9.27 -7.31 6.08
N GLU A 57 -8.20 -8.05 6.35
CA GLU A 57 -6.98 -7.96 5.58
C GLU A 57 -7.18 -8.36 4.12
N ASN A 58 -8.02 -9.35 3.88
CA ASN A 58 -8.25 -9.81 2.51
C ASN A 58 -8.88 -8.72 1.65
N ALA A 59 -9.85 -8.00 2.21
CA ALA A 59 -10.48 -6.90 1.50
C ALA A 59 -9.47 -5.79 1.24
N LEU A 60 -8.63 -5.48 2.24
CA LEU A 60 -7.59 -4.47 2.08
C LEU A 60 -6.62 -4.85 0.98
N PHE A 61 -6.15 -6.09 0.98
CA PHE A 61 -5.20 -6.56 -0.03
C PHE A 61 -5.80 -6.51 -1.43
N SER A 62 -7.07 -6.88 -1.56
CA SER A 62 -7.77 -6.80 -2.84
C SER A 62 -7.84 -5.37 -3.36
N GLU A 63 -8.14 -4.42 -2.48
CA GLU A 63 -8.19 -3.02 -2.86
C GLU A 63 -6.81 -2.49 -3.25
N ILE A 64 -5.78 -2.87 -2.50
CA ILE A 64 -4.41 -2.48 -2.83
C ILE A 64 -4.04 -2.96 -4.22
N LYS A 65 -4.27 -4.24 -4.50
CA LYS A 65 -3.94 -4.81 -5.79
C LYS A 65 -4.70 -4.15 -6.93
N ALA A 66 -5.99 -3.93 -6.73
CA ALA A 66 -6.82 -3.34 -7.76
C ALA A 66 -6.42 -1.89 -8.06
N ASN A 67 -6.18 -1.11 -7.02
CA ASN A 67 -5.84 0.30 -7.21
C ASN A 67 -4.44 0.49 -7.76
N ILE A 68 -3.49 -0.33 -7.34
CA ILE A 68 -2.14 -0.29 -7.89
C ILE A 68 -2.16 -0.69 -9.37
N ALA A 69 -2.94 -1.70 -9.72
CA ALA A 69 -3.08 -2.11 -11.13
C ALA A 69 -3.70 -0.98 -11.96
N THR A 70 -4.70 -0.29 -11.43
CA THR A 70 -5.32 0.83 -12.12
C THR A 70 -4.32 1.96 -12.34
N ALA A 71 -3.39 2.14 -11.42
CA ALA A 71 -2.37 3.18 -11.55
C ALA A 71 -1.25 2.78 -12.53
N GLY A 72 -1.27 1.56 -13.06
CA GLY A 72 -0.30 1.12 -14.04
C GLY A 72 0.86 0.30 -13.48
N PHE A 73 0.73 -0.18 -12.26
CA PHE A 73 1.76 -0.98 -11.62
C PHE A 73 1.20 -2.34 -11.24
N GLU A 74 2.04 -3.21 -10.73
CA GLU A 74 1.61 -4.55 -10.35
C GLU A 74 2.10 -4.88 -8.94
N VAL A 75 1.19 -5.36 -8.11
CA VAL A 75 1.55 -5.88 -6.79
C VAL A 75 1.98 -7.33 -6.98
N THR A 76 3.23 -7.62 -6.62
CA THR A 76 3.75 -8.97 -6.75
C THR A 76 3.61 -9.77 -5.47
N LYS A 77 3.59 -9.07 -4.32
CA LYS A 77 3.54 -9.74 -3.04
C LYS A 77 3.16 -8.75 -1.95
N ILE A 78 2.45 -9.21 -0.94
CA ILE A 78 2.17 -8.42 0.27
C ILE A 78 2.57 -9.28 1.46
N GLU A 79 3.40 -8.70 2.32
CA GLU A 79 3.83 -9.40 3.54
C GLU A 79 3.33 -8.74 4.79
#